data_df8335b13002188f7313e7c34ef740ef
#
_entry.id   df8335b13002188f7313e7c34ef740ef
#
_cell.length_a   1.000
_cell.length_b   1.000
_cell.length_c   1.000
_cell.angle_alpha   90.00
_cell.angle_beta   90.00
_cell.angle_gamma   90.00
#
_symmetry.space_group_name_H-M   'P 1'
#
loop_
_entity.id
_entity.type
_entity.pdbx_description
1 polymer ?
#
loop_
_entity_poly.entity_id
_entity_poly.type
_entity_poly.pdbx_seq_one_letter_code
_entity_poly.pdbx_strand_id
1 'polypeptide(L)'
;MRETPSDKAAAAGKVRHLVPAGSTALRGPPKVLDPASRVDLEKPGHARHPPQGPDIPQFDIKPPARPARPRKRHRFLAFTFLLVVIMPLILAGYYLWERAADQYASRLAFSVRTENQSTAIELLGGMTDLSGSSSSDTDILFAYLSSQELVSRVDARVDLRAIWSRVPMTQDPVFAFDPSGTIEDLQDHWSRKISIVYDNSTGLIDLEVLAFDPGDATRLAQAVLDECVAMINSLSSIAQ
;
A
#
# COMPACT_ATOMS: atom_id res chain seq x y z
N MET A 1 -30.43 -32.14 -26.58
CA MET A 1 -29.52 -33.03 -25.85
C MET A 1 -28.85 -32.14 -24.82
N ARG A 2 -29.41 -31.99 -23.66
CA ARG A 2 -29.18 -32.77 -22.39
C ARG A 2 -27.68 -32.96 -22.22
N GLU A 3 -27.01 -32.44 -21.18
CA GLU A 3 -27.21 -32.62 -19.75
C GLU A 3 -26.52 -31.52 -18.90
N THR A 4 -27.17 -31.08 -17.87
CA THR A 4 -26.68 -30.48 -16.62
C THR A 4 -26.56 -31.63 -15.58
N PRO A 5 -26.26 -31.40 -14.32
CA PRO A 5 -25.15 -30.78 -13.56
C PRO A 5 -24.60 -31.77 -12.50
N SER A 6 -23.58 -31.40 -11.74
CA SER A 6 -23.27 -32.05 -10.45
C SER A 6 -22.41 -31.05 -9.63
N ASP A 7 -22.93 -30.37 -8.67
CA ASP A 7 -23.22 -30.69 -7.27
C ASP A 7 -22.02 -31.32 -6.51
N LYS A 8 -21.40 -30.51 -5.64
CA LYS A 8 -20.67 -30.93 -4.44
C LYS A 8 -20.58 -29.74 -3.48
N ALA A 9 -21.60 -29.58 -2.65
CA ALA A 9 -21.69 -30.03 -1.26
C ALA A 9 -20.63 -29.45 -0.32
N ALA A 10 -21.09 -28.50 0.43
CA ALA A 10 -20.91 -28.09 1.83
C ALA A 10 -20.10 -29.03 2.74
N ALA A 11 -19.16 -28.43 3.48
CA ALA A 11 -18.70 -28.94 4.75
C ALA A 11 -18.82 -27.83 5.81
N ALA A 12 -19.95 -27.80 6.50
CA ALA A 12 -20.17 -27.02 7.70
C ALA A 12 -19.55 -27.77 8.89
N GLY A 13 -18.52 -27.22 9.50
CA GLY A 13 -17.94 -27.66 10.75
C GLY A 13 -18.83 -27.29 11.93
N LYS A 14 -19.45 -28.32 12.53
CA LYS A 14 -20.35 -28.28 13.69
C LYS A 14 -19.52 -28.20 14.96
N VAL A 15 -19.48 -27.06 15.62
CA VAL A 15 -18.93 -26.91 16.97
C VAL A 15 -19.92 -27.52 17.98
N ARG A 16 -19.51 -28.58 18.63
CA ARG A 16 -20.27 -29.24 19.73
C ARG A 16 -20.04 -28.44 21.03
N HIS A 17 -21.09 -27.85 21.56
CA HIS A 17 -21.19 -27.44 22.95
C HIS A 17 -21.39 -28.69 23.84
N LEU A 18 -20.41 -28.93 24.70
CA LEU A 18 -20.54 -29.85 25.84
C LEU A 18 -21.18 -29.12 27.01
N VAL A 19 -22.38 -29.54 27.40
CA VAL A 19 -23.04 -29.17 28.64
C VAL A 19 -22.81 -30.32 29.62
N PRO A 20 -22.28 -30.10 30.84
CA PRO A 20 -22.31 -31.13 31.88
C PRO A 20 -23.64 -31.09 32.62
N ALA A 21 -24.35 -32.18 32.59
CA ALA A 21 -25.48 -32.47 33.46
C ALA A 21 -24.98 -32.73 34.88
N GLY A 22 -25.40 -31.91 35.83
CA GLY A 22 -25.25 -32.10 37.27
C GLY A 22 -26.62 -32.03 37.93
N SER A 23 -27.22 -33.15 38.10
CA SER A 23 -28.41 -33.41 38.93
C SER A 23 -28.13 -33.06 40.39
N THR A 24 -28.95 -32.23 41.03
CA THR A 24 -29.00 -32.16 42.49
C THR A 24 -30.42 -32.02 42.97
N ALA A 25 -30.72 -32.97 43.80
CA ALA A 25 -31.98 -33.29 44.43
C ALA A 25 -32.63 -32.14 45.22
N LEU A 26 -33.94 -32.20 45.18
CA LEU A 26 -34.91 -31.51 46.02
C LEU A 26 -34.59 -31.71 47.51
N ARG A 27 -34.41 -30.60 48.23
CA ARG A 27 -34.42 -30.59 49.69
C ARG A 27 -35.63 -29.78 50.14
N GLY A 28 -36.51 -30.44 50.93
CA GLY A 28 -37.78 -29.97 51.42
C GLY A 28 -37.68 -28.73 52.35
N PRO A 29 -38.86 -28.18 52.73
CA PRO A 29 -38.95 -26.91 53.45
C PRO A 29 -38.47 -27.03 54.89
N PRO A 30 -37.91 -25.94 55.49
CA PRO A 30 -37.47 -25.95 56.87
C PRO A 30 -38.65 -25.93 57.83
N LYS A 31 -38.56 -26.77 58.87
CA LYS A 31 -39.48 -26.93 59.98
C LYS A 31 -39.55 -25.61 60.79
N VAL A 32 -40.73 -25.07 60.91
CA VAL A 32 -41.06 -23.96 61.83
C VAL A 32 -40.88 -24.50 63.27
N LEU A 33 -40.02 -23.86 64.06
CA LEU A 33 -39.85 -24.05 65.46
C LEU A 33 -40.71 -23.08 66.27
N ASP A 34 -41.48 -23.64 67.17
CA ASP A 34 -42.40 -22.98 68.07
C ASP A 34 -41.74 -21.93 68.98
N PRO A 35 -42.38 -20.77 69.23
CA PRO A 35 -41.87 -19.69 70.10
C PRO A 35 -42.28 -19.86 71.54
N ALA A 36 -41.86 -20.96 72.21
CA ALA A 36 -42.14 -21.08 73.68
C ALA A 36 -41.03 -21.84 74.41
N SER A 37 -39.87 -21.17 74.49
CA SER A 37 -38.92 -21.51 75.55
C SER A 37 -38.26 -20.25 76.04
N ARG A 38 -38.89 -19.62 77.07
CA ARG A 38 -38.23 -18.61 77.89
C ARG A 38 -37.12 -19.34 78.65
N VAL A 39 -35.88 -18.98 78.31
CA VAL A 39 -34.71 -19.30 79.14
C VAL A 39 -34.27 -18.01 79.82
N ASP A 40 -34.11 -18.21 81.15
CA ASP A 40 -33.84 -17.19 82.16
C ASP A 40 -32.64 -16.31 81.87
N LEU A 41 -32.84 -15.05 82.17
CA LEU A 41 -31.78 -13.99 82.20
C LEU A 41 -30.83 -14.32 83.40
N GLU A 42 -29.71 -14.93 83.05
CA GLU A 42 -28.57 -15.04 83.95
C GLU A 42 -27.59 -13.89 83.74
N LYS A 43 -27.13 -13.32 84.81
CA LYS A 43 -26.34 -12.10 85.00
C LYS A 43 -25.12 -11.98 84.10
N PRO A 44 -24.69 -10.74 83.72
CA PRO A 44 -23.56 -10.49 82.91
C PRO A 44 -22.23 -10.81 83.60
N GLY A 45 -21.67 -11.96 83.30
CA GLY A 45 -20.30 -12.32 83.65
C GLY A 45 -19.36 -11.95 82.55
N HIS A 46 -18.40 -11.15 82.86
CA HIS A 46 -17.13 -10.83 82.20
C HIS A 46 -17.11 -11.02 80.67
N ALA A 47 -17.16 -9.90 79.98
CA ALA A 47 -16.90 -9.83 78.55
C ALA A 47 -15.50 -10.43 78.24
N ARG A 48 -15.45 -11.66 77.78
CA ARG A 48 -14.29 -12.22 77.11
C ARG A 48 -14.17 -11.51 75.76
N HIS A 49 -13.10 -10.73 75.61
CA HIS A 49 -12.76 -10.23 74.29
C HIS A 49 -12.80 -11.40 73.29
N PRO A 50 -13.48 -11.20 72.14
CA PRO A 50 -13.39 -12.22 71.10
C PRO A 50 -11.91 -12.33 70.68
N PRO A 51 -11.43 -13.55 70.35
CA PRO A 51 -10.07 -13.70 69.87
C PRO A 51 -9.89 -12.81 68.64
N GLN A 52 -8.90 -11.95 68.72
CA GLN A 52 -8.48 -11.17 67.55
C GLN A 52 -8.07 -12.20 66.48
N GLY A 53 -8.89 -12.31 65.45
CA GLY A 53 -8.53 -13.09 64.26
C GLY A 53 -7.20 -12.62 63.71
N PRO A 54 -6.48 -13.46 62.95
CA PRO A 54 -5.20 -13.06 62.39
C PRO A 54 -5.36 -11.77 61.61
N ASP A 55 -4.45 -10.81 61.89
CA ASP A 55 -4.36 -9.52 61.18
C ASP A 55 -4.23 -9.80 59.68
N ILE A 56 -5.35 -9.80 58.99
CA ILE A 56 -5.35 -9.88 57.53
C ILE A 56 -4.84 -8.53 57.01
N PRO A 57 -3.69 -8.47 56.33
CA PRO A 57 -3.21 -7.21 55.83
C PRO A 57 -4.30 -6.64 54.90
N GLN A 58 -4.89 -5.52 55.30
CA GLN A 58 -5.79 -4.75 54.45
C GLN A 58 -4.97 -4.17 53.32
N PHE A 59 -5.04 -4.83 52.15
CA PHE A 59 -4.51 -4.24 50.95
C PHE A 59 -5.32 -2.98 50.65
N ASP A 60 -4.67 -1.84 50.78
CA ASP A 60 -5.23 -0.57 50.39
C ASP A 60 -5.37 -0.55 48.85
N ILE A 61 -6.52 -1.03 48.38
CA ILE A 61 -6.85 -1.04 46.94
C ILE A 61 -7.07 0.41 46.57
N LYS A 62 -6.03 1.03 45.97
CA LYS A 62 -6.14 2.39 45.45
C LYS A 62 -7.41 2.49 44.61
N PRO A 63 -8.25 3.51 44.85
CA PRO A 63 -9.48 3.68 44.08
C PRO A 63 -9.14 3.74 42.55
N PRO A 64 -9.99 3.16 41.69
CA PRO A 64 -9.76 3.15 40.28
C PRO A 64 -9.52 4.59 39.78
N ALA A 65 -8.49 4.74 38.95
CA ALA A 65 -8.09 6.02 38.42
C ALA A 65 -9.30 6.74 37.81
N ARG A 66 -9.55 7.97 38.21
CA ARG A 66 -10.67 8.76 37.67
C ARG A 66 -10.53 8.87 36.17
N PRO A 67 -11.60 8.68 35.36
CA PRO A 67 -11.55 8.79 33.92
C PRO A 67 -10.97 10.17 33.54
N ALA A 68 -9.95 10.14 32.67
CA ALA A 68 -9.27 11.35 32.22
C ALA A 68 -10.26 12.25 31.47
N ARG A 69 -10.54 13.42 32.02
CA ARG A 69 -11.40 14.41 31.37
C ARG A 69 -10.58 15.13 30.29
N PRO A 70 -11.03 15.15 29.01
CA PRO A 70 -10.33 15.86 27.96
C PRO A 70 -10.27 17.35 28.28
N ARG A 71 -9.08 17.90 28.41
CA ARG A 71 -8.87 19.33 28.63
C ARG A 71 -9.10 20.10 27.33
N LYS A 72 -9.44 21.39 27.41
CA LYS A 72 -9.66 22.26 26.23
C LYS A 72 -8.50 22.19 25.21
N ARG A 73 -7.25 22.02 25.69
CA ARG A 73 -6.04 21.85 24.86
C ARG A 73 -6.09 20.60 23.97
N HIS A 74 -6.69 19.48 24.41
CA HIS A 74 -6.80 18.28 23.62
C HIS A 74 -7.82 18.45 22.48
N ARG A 75 -8.88 19.21 22.72
CA ARG A 75 -9.84 19.57 21.66
C ARG A 75 -9.21 20.49 20.63
N PHE A 76 -8.40 21.46 21.06
CA PHE A 76 -7.65 22.33 20.17
C PHE A 76 -6.64 21.53 19.34
N LEU A 77 -5.88 20.61 19.97
CA LEU A 77 -4.94 19.73 19.27
C LEU A 77 -5.66 18.83 18.25
N ALA A 78 -6.79 18.22 18.65
CA ALA A 78 -7.62 17.41 17.75
C ALA A 78 -8.18 18.24 16.60
N PHE A 79 -8.62 19.47 16.86
CA PHE A 79 -9.10 20.37 15.80
C PHE A 79 -7.98 20.78 14.84
N THR A 80 -6.79 21.14 15.35
CA THR A 80 -5.62 21.45 14.51
C THR A 80 -5.19 20.24 13.69
N PHE A 81 -5.16 19.05 14.30
CA PHE A 81 -4.86 17.81 13.57
C PHE A 81 -5.90 17.54 12.47
N LEU A 82 -7.18 17.67 12.78
CA LEU A 82 -8.25 17.51 11.81
C LEU A 82 -8.10 18.50 10.64
N LEU A 83 -7.81 19.76 10.94
CA LEU A 83 -7.64 20.80 9.94
C LEU A 83 -6.41 20.53 9.05
N VAL A 84 -5.28 20.15 9.64
CA VAL A 84 -4.02 19.91 8.90
C VAL A 84 -4.10 18.63 8.06
N VAL A 85 -4.86 17.63 8.49
CA VAL A 85 -4.97 16.34 7.76
C VAL A 85 -6.19 16.30 6.85
N ILE A 86 -7.36 16.69 7.36
CA ILE A 86 -8.62 16.54 6.60
C ILE A 86 -8.78 17.64 5.55
N MET A 87 -8.37 18.88 5.85
CA MET A 87 -8.48 19.97 4.88
C MET A 87 -7.71 19.69 3.57
N PRO A 88 -6.40 19.34 3.60
CA PRO A 88 -5.69 19.03 2.35
C PRO A 88 -6.26 17.78 1.66
N LEU A 89 -6.77 16.79 2.40
CA LEU A 89 -7.41 15.61 1.81
C LEU A 89 -8.68 15.99 1.04
N ILE A 90 -9.53 16.85 1.63
CA ILE A 90 -10.74 17.34 0.95
C ILE A 90 -10.37 18.17 -0.28
N LEU A 91 -9.38 19.05 -0.16
CA LEU A 91 -8.92 19.87 -1.28
C LEU A 91 -8.37 19.00 -2.42
N ALA A 92 -7.55 18.00 -2.09
CA ALA A 92 -7.03 17.06 -3.07
C ALA A 92 -8.15 16.23 -3.72
N GLY A 93 -9.09 15.74 -2.93
CA GLY A 93 -10.24 14.99 -3.44
C GLY A 93 -11.13 15.85 -4.37
N TYR A 94 -11.42 17.09 -3.98
CA TYR A 94 -12.16 18.03 -4.82
C TYR A 94 -11.40 18.33 -6.12
N TYR A 95 -10.09 18.58 -6.02
CA TYR A 95 -9.26 18.83 -7.18
C TYR A 95 -9.26 17.65 -8.17
N LEU A 96 -9.02 16.46 -7.67
CA LEU A 96 -8.96 15.24 -8.50
C LEU A 96 -10.31 14.89 -9.14
N TRP A 97 -11.42 15.22 -8.47
CA TRP A 97 -12.75 14.89 -8.99
C TRP A 97 -13.31 15.93 -9.97
N GLU A 98 -13.02 17.21 -9.73
CA GLU A 98 -13.67 18.31 -10.46
C GLU A 98 -12.75 18.98 -11.49
N ARG A 99 -11.42 18.99 -11.25
CA ARG A 99 -10.48 19.80 -12.00
C ARG A 99 -9.46 18.98 -12.79
N ALA A 100 -8.98 17.88 -12.22
CA ALA A 100 -7.96 17.07 -12.88
C ALA A 100 -8.49 16.44 -14.16
N ALA A 101 -7.71 16.52 -15.22
CA ALA A 101 -8.05 15.89 -16.49
C ALA A 101 -7.73 14.39 -16.46
N ASP A 102 -8.56 13.62 -17.14
CA ASP A 102 -8.31 12.18 -17.30
C ASP A 102 -6.98 11.92 -17.99
N GLN A 103 -6.26 10.92 -17.48
CA GLN A 103 -4.99 10.50 -18.07
C GLN A 103 -5.06 9.03 -18.47
N TYR A 104 -4.49 8.73 -19.61
CA TYR A 104 -4.45 7.40 -20.18
C TYR A 104 -3.01 6.90 -20.15
N ALA A 105 -2.84 5.65 -19.69
CA ALA A 105 -1.55 5.00 -19.62
C ALA A 105 -1.36 4.05 -20.79
N SER A 106 -0.23 4.18 -21.49
CA SER A 106 0.27 3.16 -22.40
C SER A 106 1.47 2.46 -21.77
N ARG A 107 1.45 1.13 -21.73
CA ARG A 107 2.51 0.32 -21.11
C ARG A 107 3.17 -0.55 -22.15
N LEU A 108 4.48 -0.62 -22.09
CA LEU A 108 5.27 -1.54 -22.87
C LEU A 108 6.42 -2.08 -22.01
N ALA A 109 6.78 -3.33 -22.28
CA ALA A 109 7.88 -3.99 -21.62
C ALA A 109 8.81 -4.58 -22.68
N PHE A 110 10.11 -4.39 -22.53
CA PHE A 110 11.12 -4.90 -23.44
C PHE A 110 12.40 -5.27 -22.71
N SER A 111 13.17 -6.17 -23.30
CA SER A 111 14.51 -6.52 -22.82
C SER A 111 15.50 -6.42 -23.96
N VAL A 112 16.70 -5.94 -23.64
CA VAL A 112 17.80 -5.93 -24.60
C VAL A 112 18.52 -7.27 -24.49
N ARG A 113 18.61 -7.98 -25.62
CA ARG A 113 19.45 -9.17 -25.74
C ARG A 113 20.50 -8.91 -26.82
N THR A 114 21.75 -8.83 -26.41
CA THR A 114 22.85 -8.92 -27.35
C THR A 114 22.95 -10.36 -27.81
N GLU A 115 22.73 -10.60 -29.11
CA GLU A 115 23.15 -11.86 -29.70
C GLU A 115 24.69 -11.87 -29.71
N ASN A 116 25.28 -12.34 -28.62
CA ASN A 116 26.66 -12.76 -28.69
C ASN A 116 26.72 -13.88 -29.70
N GLN A 117 27.23 -13.58 -30.91
CA GLN A 117 27.71 -14.62 -31.78
C GLN A 117 28.75 -15.39 -30.97
N SER A 118 28.32 -16.51 -30.40
CA SER A 118 29.20 -17.48 -29.78
C SER A 118 30.21 -17.89 -30.82
N THR A 119 31.30 -17.11 -30.87
CA THR A 119 32.47 -17.43 -31.66
C THR A 119 32.93 -18.82 -31.21
N ALA A 120 33.36 -19.66 -32.11
CA ALA A 120 33.81 -21.02 -31.90
C ALA A 120 34.84 -21.22 -30.74
N ILE A 121 35.19 -20.17 -30.01
CA ILE A 121 36.06 -20.14 -28.85
C ILE A 121 35.34 -20.68 -27.58
N GLU A 122 34.01 -20.56 -27.49
CA GLU A 122 33.24 -21.13 -26.38
C GLU A 122 33.18 -22.67 -26.42
N LEU A 123 33.36 -23.25 -27.59
CA LEU A 123 33.50 -24.71 -27.80
C LEU A 123 34.87 -25.27 -27.32
N LEU A 124 35.84 -24.44 -27.02
CA LEU A 124 37.17 -24.80 -26.56
C LEU A 124 37.38 -24.71 -25.04
N GLY A 125 36.32 -24.68 -24.23
CA GLY A 125 36.37 -24.93 -22.81
C GLY A 125 36.88 -23.76 -21.95
N GLY A 126 36.81 -22.52 -22.42
CA GLY A 126 37.06 -21.33 -21.61
C GLY A 126 35.80 -20.90 -20.86
N MET A 127 35.66 -21.32 -19.60
CA MET A 127 34.71 -20.72 -18.65
C MET A 127 35.14 -19.27 -18.38
N THR A 128 34.80 -18.34 -19.21
CA THR A 128 34.86 -16.92 -18.90
C THR A 128 33.44 -16.39 -18.80
N ASP A 129 33.13 -15.90 -17.62
CA ASP A 129 31.92 -15.21 -17.18
C ASP A 129 31.57 -14.06 -18.16
N LEU A 130 30.84 -14.37 -19.23
CA LEU A 130 30.36 -13.41 -20.23
C LEU A 130 28.90 -12.97 -19.94
N SER A 131 28.43 -13.15 -18.68
CA SER A 131 27.12 -12.63 -18.25
C SER A 131 27.11 -11.10 -18.05
N GLY A 132 28.25 -10.41 -18.23
CA GLY A 132 28.35 -8.98 -17.95
C GLY A 132 27.92 -8.03 -19.07
N SER A 133 27.87 -8.48 -20.33
CA SER A 133 27.64 -7.55 -21.45
C SER A 133 26.15 -7.16 -21.62
N SER A 134 25.24 -8.06 -21.42
CA SER A 134 23.80 -7.76 -21.59
C SER A 134 23.24 -6.88 -20.46
N SER A 135 23.77 -6.98 -19.23
CA SER A 135 23.39 -6.07 -18.15
C SER A 135 23.93 -4.65 -18.40
N SER A 136 25.15 -4.53 -18.92
CA SER A 136 25.74 -3.24 -19.26
C SER A 136 24.94 -2.46 -20.30
N ASP A 137 24.48 -3.13 -21.38
CA ASP A 137 23.72 -2.49 -22.44
C ASP A 137 22.32 -2.06 -21.95
N THR A 138 21.71 -2.84 -21.08
CA THR A 138 20.42 -2.49 -20.44
C THR A 138 20.58 -1.33 -19.48
N ASP A 139 21.69 -1.27 -18.70
CA ASP A 139 21.98 -0.15 -17.80
C ASP A 139 22.20 1.15 -18.57
N ILE A 140 22.89 1.09 -19.71
CA ILE A 140 23.07 2.25 -20.61
C ILE A 140 21.72 2.72 -21.16
N LEU A 141 20.88 1.80 -21.59
CA LEU A 141 19.56 2.13 -22.11
C LEU A 141 18.65 2.72 -21.04
N PHE A 142 18.70 2.19 -19.82
CA PHE A 142 17.97 2.75 -18.68
C PHE A 142 18.42 4.20 -18.38
N ALA A 143 19.72 4.45 -18.39
CA ALA A 143 20.25 5.81 -18.22
C ALA A 143 19.80 6.73 -19.36
N TYR A 144 19.79 6.22 -20.61
CA TYR A 144 19.32 6.97 -21.79
C TYR A 144 17.84 7.32 -21.69
N LEU A 145 16.98 6.41 -21.21
CA LEU A 145 15.55 6.67 -21.02
C LEU A 145 15.25 7.83 -20.07
N SER A 146 16.17 8.14 -19.17
CA SER A 146 16.07 9.26 -18.23
C SER A 146 16.82 10.52 -18.70
N SER A 147 17.45 10.48 -19.88
CA SER A 147 18.28 11.56 -20.36
C SER A 147 17.49 12.68 -21.07
N GLN A 148 17.99 13.91 -20.98
CA GLN A 148 17.46 15.06 -21.70
C GLN A 148 17.57 14.88 -23.22
N GLU A 149 18.55 14.11 -23.68
CA GLU A 149 18.73 13.83 -25.10
C GLU A 149 17.55 13.05 -25.68
N LEU A 150 17.10 11.99 -24.97
CA LEU A 150 15.92 11.24 -25.37
C LEU A 150 14.68 12.15 -25.40
N VAL A 151 14.46 12.95 -24.33
CA VAL A 151 13.33 13.88 -24.26
C VAL A 151 13.31 14.81 -25.46
N SER A 152 14.47 15.39 -25.82
CA SER A 152 14.59 16.29 -26.97
C SER A 152 14.31 15.58 -28.31
N ARG A 153 14.78 14.33 -28.48
CA ARG A 153 14.54 13.54 -29.71
C ARG A 153 13.08 13.15 -29.85
N VAL A 154 12.46 12.72 -28.77
CA VAL A 154 11.03 12.38 -28.73
C VAL A 154 10.18 13.63 -28.95
N ASP A 155 10.53 14.77 -28.34
CA ASP A 155 9.83 16.05 -28.57
C ASP A 155 9.88 16.46 -30.05
N ALA A 156 11.04 16.36 -30.69
CA ALA A 156 11.18 16.63 -32.11
C ALA A 156 10.34 15.70 -33.03
N ARG A 157 10.02 14.49 -32.55
CA ARG A 157 9.27 13.49 -33.33
C ARG A 157 7.77 13.58 -33.17
N VAL A 158 7.28 13.78 -31.94
CA VAL A 158 5.85 13.68 -31.61
C VAL A 158 5.28 14.97 -30.98
N ASP A 159 6.08 16.01 -30.79
CA ASP A 159 5.71 17.28 -30.16
C ASP A 159 5.11 17.04 -28.75
N LEU A 160 5.99 16.70 -27.80
CA LEU A 160 5.61 16.45 -26.40
C LEU A 160 4.88 17.65 -25.79
N ARG A 161 5.29 18.85 -26.20
CA ARG A 161 4.69 20.10 -25.71
C ARG A 161 3.22 20.18 -26.10
N ALA A 162 2.87 19.87 -27.35
CA ALA A 162 1.49 19.83 -27.81
C ALA A 162 0.68 18.72 -27.13
N ILE A 163 1.28 17.55 -26.90
CA ILE A 163 0.62 16.43 -26.24
C ILE A 163 0.24 16.78 -24.79
N TRP A 164 1.17 17.33 -24.01
CA TRP A 164 0.96 17.60 -22.59
C TRP A 164 0.35 18.95 -22.27
N SER A 165 0.32 19.88 -23.24
CA SER A 165 -0.43 21.14 -23.15
C SER A 165 -1.85 21.05 -23.71
N ARG A 166 -2.31 19.88 -24.15
CA ARG A 166 -3.68 19.68 -24.67
C ARG A 166 -4.74 20.16 -23.69
N VAL A 167 -4.51 19.93 -22.40
CA VAL A 167 -5.29 20.51 -21.31
C VAL A 167 -4.59 21.78 -20.83
N PRO A 168 -5.27 22.95 -20.82
CA PRO A 168 -4.64 24.18 -20.40
C PRO A 168 -4.33 24.20 -18.90
N MET A 169 -3.25 24.83 -18.48
CA MET A 169 -2.87 24.99 -17.07
C MET A 169 -3.93 25.72 -16.23
N THR A 170 -4.82 26.48 -16.86
CA THR A 170 -5.96 27.12 -16.18
C THR A 170 -7.00 26.10 -15.70
N GLN A 171 -7.11 24.96 -16.37
CA GLN A 171 -7.98 23.85 -16.00
C GLN A 171 -7.26 22.90 -15.05
N ASP A 172 -6.07 22.45 -15.40
CA ASP A 172 -5.29 21.48 -14.64
C ASP A 172 -3.85 21.99 -14.40
N PRO A 173 -3.64 22.80 -13.35
CA PRO A 173 -2.32 23.39 -13.08
C PRO A 173 -1.28 22.39 -12.56
N VAL A 174 -1.68 21.18 -12.18
CA VAL A 174 -0.76 20.17 -11.61
C VAL A 174 -0.23 19.22 -12.68
N PHE A 175 -1.12 18.78 -13.59
CA PHE A 175 -0.77 17.75 -14.57
C PHE A 175 -0.58 18.26 -15.99
N ALA A 176 -1.02 19.49 -16.32
CA ALA A 176 -0.75 20.11 -17.61
C ALA A 176 0.68 20.67 -17.70
N PHE A 177 1.17 20.79 -18.92
CA PHE A 177 2.47 21.39 -19.23
C PHE A 177 2.29 22.79 -19.82
N ASP A 178 3.19 23.72 -19.47
CA ASP A 178 3.28 25.03 -20.12
C ASP A 178 4.06 24.89 -21.44
N PRO A 179 3.44 25.09 -22.61
CA PRO A 179 4.12 24.96 -23.90
C PRO A 179 5.30 25.91 -24.07
N SER A 180 5.35 27.04 -23.33
CA SER A 180 6.45 27.97 -23.33
C SER A 180 7.63 27.59 -22.46
N GLY A 181 7.53 26.50 -21.70
CA GLY A 181 8.58 26.02 -20.82
C GLY A 181 9.88 25.65 -21.53
N THR A 182 10.98 25.64 -20.80
CA THR A 182 12.30 25.25 -21.30
C THR A 182 12.41 23.75 -21.53
N ILE A 183 13.53 23.28 -22.04
CA ILE A 183 13.78 21.84 -22.18
C ILE A 183 13.96 21.18 -20.82
N GLU A 184 14.49 21.91 -19.83
CA GLU A 184 14.60 21.45 -18.43
C GLU A 184 13.22 21.26 -17.81
N ASP A 185 12.29 22.20 -18.04
CA ASP A 185 10.90 22.07 -17.58
C ASP A 185 10.22 20.86 -18.23
N LEU A 186 10.51 20.61 -19.50
CA LEU A 186 10.00 19.45 -20.22
C LEU A 186 10.56 18.14 -19.64
N GLN A 187 11.84 18.11 -19.28
CA GLN A 187 12.46 16.94 -18.64
C GLN A 187 11.89 16.68 -17.25
N ASP A 188 11.65 17.73 -16.46
CA ASP A 188 10.98 17.59 -15.16
C ASP A 188 9.55 17.07 -15.32
N HIS A 189 8.86 17.53 -16.35
CA HIS A 189 7.53 17.02 -16.68
C HIS A 189 7.56 15.57 -17.14
N TRP A 190 8.53 15.21 -17.99
CA TRP A 190 8.80 13.85 -18.42
C TRP A 190 8.93 12.88 -17.24
N SER A 191 9.74 13.23 -16.24
CA SER A 191 9.95 12.39 -15.06
C SER A 191 8.67 12.12 -14.25
N ARG A 192 7.65 12.98 -14.39
CA ARG A 192 6.33 12.82 -13.74
C ARG A 192 5.32 12.04 -14.59
N LYS A 193 5.50 12.05 -15.91
CA LYS A 193 4.58 11.43 -16.87
C LYS A 193 5.05 10.07 -17.37
N ILE A 194 6.30 9.75 -17.20
CA ILE A 194 6.88 8.49 -17.63
C ILE A 194 7.47 7.76 -16.43
N SER A 195 7.00 6.56 -16.21
CA SER A 195 7.53 5.65 -15.20
C SER A 195 8.37 4.58 -15.87
N ILE A 196 9.61 4.44 -15.44
CA ILE A 196 10.56 3.46 -15.96
C ILE A 196 10.95 2.56 -14.80
N VAL A 197 10.65 1.27 -14.90
CA VAL A 197 11.01 0.25 -13.91
C VAL A 197 11.94 -0.75 -14.57
N TYR A 198 13.14 -0.87 -14.02
CA TYR A 198 14.14 -1.83 -14.48
C TYR A 198 14.28 -2.97 -13.47
N ASP A 199 14.04 -4.18 -13.92
CA ASP A 199 14.28 -5.41 -13.15
C ASP A 199 15.63 -6.02 -13.52
N ASN A 200 16.63 -5.80 -12.68
CA ASN A 200 18.00 -6.33 -12.89
C ASN A 200 18.06 -7.86 -12.92
N SER A 201 17.07 -8.56 -12.37
CA SER A 201 17.08 -10.03 -12.34
C SER A 201 16.64 -10.64 -13.68
N THR A 202 15.75 -9.98 -14.38
CA THR A 202 15.22 -10.42 -15.68
C THR A 202 15.79 -9.65 -16.86
N GLY A 203 16.42 -8.48 -16.61
CA GLY A 203 16.84 -7.55 -17.64
C GLY A 203 15.66 -6.87 -18.36
N LEU A 204 14.49 -6.88 -17.74
CA LEU A 204 13.27 -6.29 -18.29
C LEU A 204 13.16 -4.83 -17.92
N ILE A 205 12.84 -3.98 -18.89
CA ILE A 205 12.47 -2.59 -18.68
C ILE A 205 10.97 -2.46 -18.93
N ASP A 206 10.23 -2.08 -17.88
CA ASP A 206 8.83 -1.71 -17.98
C ASP A 206 8.73 -0.21 -18.12
N LEU A 207 8.07 0.26 -19.16
CA LEU A 207 7.81 1.66 -19.46
C LEU A 207 6.30 1.91 -19.41
N GLU A 208 5.88 2.88 -18.58
CA GLU A 208 4.53 3.41 -18.55
C GLU A 208 4.55 4.88 -18.93
N VAL A 209 3.72 5.25 -19.88
CA VAL A 209 3.63 6.60 -20.44
C VAL A 209 2.23 7.12 -20.23
N LEU A 210 2.11 8.34 -19.68
CA LEU A 210 0.85 9.03 -19.42
C LEU A 210 0.61 10.17 -20.40
N ALA A 211 -0.58 10.23 -20.99
CA ALA A 211 -1.04 11.37 -21.80
C ALA A 211 -2.53 11.63 -21.55
N PHE A 212 -3.01 12.80 -21.99
CA PHE A 212 -4.43 13.17 -21.84
C PHE A 212 -5.35 12.56 -22.92
N ASP A 213 -4.78 11.86 -23.89
CA ASP A 213 -5.50 11.16 -24.95
C ASP A 213 -4.88 9.76 -25.15
N PRO A 214 -5.70 8.70 -25.32
CA PRO A 214 -5.19 7.34 -25.45
C PRO A 214 -4.35 7.14 -26.74
N GLY A 215 -4.69 7.86 -27.83
CA GLY A 215 -3.91 7.84 -29.06
C GLY A 215 -2.55 8.52 -28.88
N ASP A 216 -2.48 9.60 -28.12
CA ASP A 216 -1.22 10.27 -27.78
C ASP A 216 -0.35 9.41 -26.87
N ALA A 217 -0.93 8.77 -25.86
CA ALA A 217 -0.20 7.83 -25.00
C ALA A 217 0.45 6.69 -25.81
N THR A 218 -0.28 6.13 -26.77
CA THR A 218 0.24 5.07 -27.63
C THR A 218 1.31 5.57 -28.57
N ARG A 219 1.11 6.72 -29.23
CA ARG A 219 2.11 7.34 -30.13
C ARG A 219 3.39 7.68 -29.39
N LEU A 220 3.27 8.21 -28.18
CA LEU A 220 4.42 8.55 -27.37
C LEU A 220 5.20 7.32 -26.94
N ALA A 221 4.52 6.27 -26.47
CA ALA A 221 5.15 5.00 -26.11
C ALA A 221 5.90 4.38 -27.30
N GLN A 222 5.30 4.43 -28.50
CA GLN A 222 5.94 3.94 -29.72
C GLN A 222 7.15 4.78 -30.09
N ALA A 223 7.07 6.11 -29.99
CA ALA A 223 8.19 6.98 -30.29
C ALA A 223 9.39 6.75 -29.36
N VAL A 224 9.13 6.51 -28.06
CA VAL A 224 10.18 6.16 -27.11
C VAL A 224 10.82 4.84 -27.47
N LEU A 225 10.03 3.81 -27.80
CA LEU A 225 10.55 2.51 -28.23
C LEU A 225 11.42 2.62 -29.48
N ASP A 226 10.99 3.40 -30.48
CA ASP A 226 11.74 3.62 -31.71
C ASP A 226 13.10 4.29 -31.45
N GLU A 227 13.15 5.28 -30.54
CA GLU A 227 14.41 5.92 -30.15
C GLU A 227 15.32 4.95 -29.37
N CYS A 228 14.78 4.09 -28.52
CA CYS A 228 15.54 3.04 -27.85
C CYS A 228 16.15 2.07 -28.86
N VAL A 229 15.39 1.63 -29.84
CA VAL A 229 15.88 0.75 -30.92
C VAL A 229 16.97 1.45 -31.74
N ALA A 230 16.79 2.74 -32.07
CA ALA A 230 17.80 3.52 -32.79
C ALA A 230 19.10 3.64 -31.98
N MET A 231 19.01 3.86 -30.66
CA MET A 231 20.17 3.93 -29.77
C MET A 231 20.92 2.59 -29.73
N ILE A 232 20.21 1.47 -29.54
CA ILE A 232 20.82 0.14 -29.52
C ILE A 232 21.54 -0.16 -30.84
N ASN A 233 20.90 0.15 -31.98
CA ASN A 233 21.50 -0.07 -33.29
C ASN A 233 22.76 0.81 -33.49
N SER A 234 22.75 2.04 -32.97
CA SER A 234 23.94 2.92 -33.02
C SER A 234 25.10 2.37 -32.18
N LEU A 235 24.82 1.85 -30.96
CA LEU A 235 25.82 1.22 -30.12
C LEU A 235 26.43 -0.04 -30.80
N SER A 236 25.57 -0.87 -31.38
CA SER A 236 26.02 -2.08 -32.11
C SER A 236 26.90 -1.74 -33.31
N SER A 237 26.62 -0.63 -34.02
CA SER A 237 27.43 -0.19 -35.16
C SER A 237 28.80 0.37 -34.80
N ILE A 238 28.95 0.93 -33.58
CA ILE A 238 30.22 1.45 -33.06
C ILE A 238 31.11 0.28 -32.60
N ALA A 239 30.50 -0.82 -32.13
CA ALA A 239 31.23 -1.98 -31.60
C ALA A 239 31.77 -2.93 -32.71
N GLN A 240 31.41 -2.70 -33.96
CA GLN A 240 31.92 -3.46 -35.14
C GLN A 240 33.12 -2.78 -35.78
#